data_b7fc5f33445941f6d17fb02d7871bab4
#
_entry.id   b7fc5f33445941f6d17fb02d7871bab4
#
_cell.length_a   1.000
_cell.length_b   1.000
_cell.length_c   1.000
_cell.angle_alpha   90.00
_cell.angle_beta   90.00
_cell.angle_gamma   90.00
#
_symmetry.space_group_name_H-M   'P 1'
#
loop_
_entity.id
_entity.type
_entity.pdbx_description
1 polymer ?
#
loop_
_entity_poly.entity_id
_entity_poly.type
_entity_poly.pdbx_seq_one_letter_code
_entity_poly.pdbx_strand_id
1 'polypeptide(L)'
;MKLVFGEGSCGIAAGARKVRAAVEKLNADGAVEVGITGCIGMCYLEPIVDVYGEPGTYPPSEASAEGGSMRGGNGEPLLARLVRVQEKDAERIYKAAASGDLSGVKDLEISADDKEFLEKQTRIALRHCGLIDPEDIAAYEAVDGSA
;
A
#
# COMPACT_ATOMS: atom_id res chain seq x y z
N MET A 1 -9.62 2.62 -7.70
CA MET A 1 -8.63 2.55 -6.59
C MET A 1 -7.53 1.54 -6.93
N LYS A 2 -6.41 1.61 -6.20
CA LYS A 2 -5.26 0.72 -6.38
C LYS A 2 -4.92 0.03 -5.06
N LEU A 3 -4.63 -1.27 -5.12
CA LEU A 3 -4.10 -2.06 -4.01
C LEU A 3 -2.63 -2.37 -4.27
N VAL A 4 -1.76 -2.07 -3.32
CA VAL A 4 -0.33 -2.33 -3.41
C VAL A 4 0.10 -3.26 -2.29
N PHE A 5 0.66 -4.40 -2.66
CA PHE A 5 1.05 -5.47 -1.74
C PHE A 5 2.53 -5.40 -1.40
N GLY A 6 2.86 -5.43 -0.11
CA GLY A 6 4.23 -5.53 0.37
C GLY A 6 4.81 -6.91 0.07
N GLU A 7 5.61 -7.04 -1.01
CA GLU A 7 6.24 -8.29 -1.42
C GLU A 7 7.76 -8.28 -1.23
N GLY A 8 8.26 -7.56 -0.25
CA GLY A 8 9.59 -7.81 0.29
C GLY A 8 9.69 -9.21 0.92
N SER A 9 10.90 -9.66 1.26
CA SER A 9 11.13 -11.01 1.82
C SER A 9 10.23 -11.32 3.01
N CYS A 10 9.99 -10.35 3.90
CA CYS A 10 9.13 -10.51 5.07
C CYS A 10 7.65 -10.67 4.68
N GLY A 11 7.16 -9.85 3.75
CA GLY A 11 5.79 -9.93 3.25
C GLY A 11 5.50 -11.25 2.55
N ILE A 12 6.42 -11.71 1.70
CA ILE A 12 6.31 -13.01 1.03
C ILE A 12 6.27 -14.15 2.06
N ALA A 13 7.17 -14.12 3.04
CA ALA A 13 7.21 -15.12 4.10
C ALA A 13 5.95 -15.12 4.97
N ALA A 14 5.36 -13.93 5.21
CA ALA A 14 4.11 -13.78 5.95
C ALA A 14 2.85 -14.16 5.13
N GLY A 15 2.98 -14.34 3.80
CA GLY A 15 1.89 -14.80 2.95
C GLY A 15 1.29 -13.74 2.03
N ALA A 16 1.92 -12.60 1.82
CA ALA A 16 1.42 -11.51 0.96
C ALA A 16 1.00 -11.99 -0.44
N ARG A 17 1.79 -12.87 -1.06
CA ARG A 17 1.47 -13.46 -2.38
C ARG A 17 0.16 -14.24 -2.40
N LYS A 18 -0.19 -14.92 -1.29
CA LYS A 18 -1.47 -15.65 -1.21
C LYS A 18 -2.65 -14.68 -1.17
N VAL A 19 -2.50 -13.60 -0.40
CA VAL A 19 -3.52 -12.54 -0.32
C VAL A 19 -3.69 -11.88 -1.69
N ARG A 20 -2.59 -11.49 -2.35
CA ARG A 20 -2.63 -10.89 -3.69
C ARG A 20 -3.29 -11.83 -4.70
N ALA A 21 -2.88 -13.08 -4.77
CA ALA A 21 -3.46 -14.05 -5.69
C ALA A 21 -4.97 -14.28 -5.46
N ALA A 22 -5.43 -14.20 -4.20
CA ALA A 22 -6.85 -14.28 -3.88
C ALA A 22 -7.61 -13.03 -4.36
N VAL A 23 -7.04 -11.84 -4.19
CA VAL A 23 -7.61 -10.58 -4.72
C VAL A 23 -7.64 -10.59 -6.26
N GLU A 24 -6.56 -11.00 -6.92
CA GLU A 24 -6.48 -11.08 -8.39
C GLU A 24 -7.55 -12.02 -8.98
N LYS A 25 -7.85 -13.14 -8.32
CA LYS A 25 -8.95 -14.04 -8.74
C LYS A 25 -10.32 -13.37 -8.67
N LEU A 26 -10.55 -12.48 -7.71
CA LEU A 26 -11.80 -11.74 -7.57
C LEU A 26 -11.88 -10.57 -8.56
N ASN A 27 -10.73 -10.04 -8.95
CA ASN A 27 -10.58 -8.88 -9.84
C ASN A 27 -10.52 -9.25 -11.32
N ALA A 28 -11.32 -10.23 -11.74
CA ALA A 28 -11.35 -10.70 -13.14
C ALA A 28 -11.85 -9.64 -14.12
N ASP A 29 -12.61 -8.66 -13.63
CA ASP A 29 -13.12 -7.50 -14.39
C ASP A 29 -12.15 -6.32 -14.45
N GLY A 30 -11.04 -6.39 -13.70
CA GLY A 30 -10.05 -5.31 -13.66
C GLY A 30 -10.52 -4.02 -12.97
N ALA A 31 -11.54 -4.12 -12.11
CA ALA A 31 -12.11 -2.95 -11.42
C ALA A 31 -11.13 -2.26 -10.44
N VAL A 32 -10.12 -2.99 -9.97
CA VAL A 32 -9.10 -2.51 -9.03
C VAL A 32 -7.71 -2.70 -9.63
N GLU A 33 -6.88 -1.67 -9.62
CA GLU A 33 -5.47 -1.82 -9.99
C GLU A 33 -4.72 -2.56 -8.88
N VAL A 34 -3.89 -3.54 -9.26
CA VAL A 34 -3.08 -4.35 -8.33
C VAL A 34 -1.60 -4.14 -8.63
N GLY A 35 -0.84 -3.76 -7.62
CA GLY A 35 0.61 -3.56 -7.72
C GLY A 35 1.36 -4.18 -6.56
N ILE A 36 2.68 -4.13 -6.64
CA ILE A 36 3.59 -4.59 -5.58
C ILE A 36 4.54 -3.49 -5.14
N THR A 37 5.08 -3.63 -3.94
CA THR A 37 6.15 -2.77 -3.43
C THR A 37 7.09 -3.54 -2.52
N GLY A 38 8.27 -2.96 -2.24
CA GLY A 38 9.25 -3.51 -1.31
C GLY A 38 8.84 -3.34 0.17
N CYS A 39 9.65 -3.90 1.06
CA CYS A 39 9.43 -3.81 2.50
C CYS A 39 9.63 -2.38 3.03
N ILE A 40 8.66 -1.85 3.75
CA ILE A 40 8.71 -0.51 4.35
C ILE A 40 9.45 -0.46 5.70
N GLY A 41 10.03 -1.57 6.16
CA GLY A 41 10.72 -1.67 7.44
C GLY A 41 9.85 -2.09 8.63
N MET A 42 8.56 -2.31 8.43
CA MET A 42 7.60 -2.70 9.47
C MET A 42 7.26 -4.19 9.38
N CYS A 43 8.28 -5.05 9.38
CA CYS A 43 8.15 -6.49 9.12
C CYS A 43 7.18 -7.22 10.07
N TYR A 44 7.03 -6.74 11.30
CA TYR A 44 6.10 -7.30 12.29
C TYR A 44 4.61 -7.04 11.98
N LEU A 45 4.33 -6.16 11.03
CA LEU A 45 2.99 -5.84 10.55
C LEU A 45 2.62 -6.55 9.24
N GLU A 46 3.54 -7.30 8.65
CA GLU A 46 3.29 -8.03 7.40
C GLU A 46 2.26 -9.18 7.58
N PRO A 47 1.49 -9.52 6.57
CA PRO A 47 1.40 -8.88 5.23
C PRO A 47 0.75 -7.49 5.28
N ILE A 48 1.31 -6.57 4.50
CA ILE A 48 0.82 -5.19 4.40
C ILE A 48 0.18 -4.99 3.02
N VAL A 49 -0.98 -4.32 3.00
CA VAL A 49 -1.68 -3.89 1.79
C VAL A 49 -2.01 -2.42 1.89
N ASP A 50 -1.44 -1.62 1.01
CA ASP A 50 -1.73 -0.19 0.89
C ASP A 50 -2.88 0.03 -0.09
N VAL A 51 -3.85 0.84 0.31
CA VAL A 51 -5.00 1.24 -0.50
C VAL A 51 -4.80 2.68 -0.95
N TYR A 52 -4.67 2.88 -2.25
CA TYR A 52 -4.52 4.21 -2.85
C TYR A 52 -5.80 4.66 -3.55
N GLY A 53 -6.09 5.96 -3.42
CA GLY A 53 -7.15 6.62 -4.18
C GLY A 53 -6.69 7.00 -5.58
N GLU A 54 -7.61 7.57 -6.36
CA GLU A 54 -7.27 8.10 -7.66
C GLU A 54 -6.56 9.46 -7.55
N PRO A 55 -5.58 9.74 -8.44
CA PRO A 55 -4.89 11.02 -8.45
C PRO A 55 -5.88 12.19 -8.55
N GLY A 56 -5.74 13.18 -7.67
CA GLY A 56 -6.56 14.40 -7.70
C GLY A 56 -7.97 14.31 -7.13
N THR A 57 -8.41 13.15 -6.65
CA THR A 57 -9.77 12.97 -6.09
C THR A 57 -9.90 13.51 -4.65
N TYR A 58 -8.79 13.63 -3.93
CA TYR A 58 -8.76 14.09 -2.54
C TYR A 58 -8.04 15.44 -2.41
N PRO A 59 -8.60 16.39 -1.65
CA PRO A 59 -7.95 17.67 -1.42
C PRO A 59 -6.63 17.47 -0.65
N PRO A 60 -5.60 18.30 -0.94
CA PRO A 60 -4.29 18.20 -0.30
C PRO A 60 -4.31 18.27 1.23
N SER A 61 -5.38 18.85 1.78
CA SER A 61 -5.55 19.09 3.22
C SER A 61 -5.87 17.83 4.03
N GLU A 62 -6.43 16.78 3.43
CA GLU A 62 -6.78 15.55 4.15
C GLU A 62 -5.72 14.45 4.00
N ALA A 63 -4.90 14.52 2.95
CA ALA A 63 -3.85 13.54 2.68
C ALA A 63 -2.49 13.88 3.29
N SER A 64 -2.31 15.07 3.90
CA SER A 64 -0.98 15.57 4.25
C SER A 64 -0.91 16.57 5.40
N ALA A 65 -1.91 16.63 6.27
CA ALA A 65 -1.93 17.65 7.32
C ALA A 65 -0.83 17.49 8.38
N GLU A 66 -0.25 16.31 8.57
CA GLU A 66 0.84 16.12 9.55
C GLU A 66 1.80 15.01 9.12
N GLY A 67 2.97 15.41 8.64
CA GLY A 67 4.16 14.57 8.56
C GLY A 67 4.27 13.67 7.33
N GLY A 68 5.18 13.98 6.45
CA GLY A 68 5.79 13.08 5.46
C GLY A 68 4.82 12.37 4.52
N SER A 69 4.40 13.06 3.50
CA SER A 69 3.49 12.58 2.44
C SER A 69 3.78 11.14 2.00
N MET A 70 2.98 10.18 2.44
CA MET A 70 2.91 8.86 1.82
C MET A 70 2.06 8.98 0.54
N ARG A 71 2.67 9.50 -0.52
CA ARG A 71 2.09 9.44 -1.87
C ARG A 71 2.71 8.26 -2.60
N GLY A 72 1.90 7.50 -3.31
CA GLY A 72 2.40 6.56 -4.29
C GLY A 72 3.29 7.27 -5.32
N GLY A 73 4.16 6.56 -6.01
CA GLY A 73 5.10 7.12 -6.97
C GLY A 73 4.47 8.00 -8.05
N ASN A 74 3.15 7.86 -8.29
CA ASN A 74 2.37 8.65 -9.26
C ASN A 74 1.54 9.77 -8.62
N GLY A 75 1.80 10.14 -7.34
CA GLY A 75 1.05 11.18 -6.64
C GLY A 75 -0.33 10.74 -6.12
N GLU A 76 -0.61 9.44 -6.11
CA GLU A 76 -1.83 8.84 -5.58
C GLU A 76 -1.87 8.98 -4.06
N PRO A 77 -2.99 9.42 -3.45
CA PRO A 77 -3.10 9.52 -2.00
C PRO A 77 -3.22 8.13 -1.36
N LEU A 78 -2.44 7.86 -0.31
CA LEU A 78 -2.64 6.68 0.52
C LEU A 78 -3.88 6.90 1.39
N LEU A 79 -4.91 6.08 1.20
CA LEU A 79 -6.18 6.16 1.93
C LEU A 79 -6.17 5.29 3.18
N ALA A 80 -5.59 4.11 3.10
CA ALA A 80 -5.46 3.18 4.22
C ALA A 80 -4.23 2.29 4.05
N ARG A 81 -3.59 1.93 5.16
CA ARG A 81 -2.59 0.87 5.23
C ARG A 81 -3.16 -0.26 6.07
N LEU A 82 -3.41 -1.39 5.43
CA LEU A 82 -3.93 -2.59 6.08
C LEU A 82 -2.76 -3.49 6.46
N VAL A 83 -2.78 -4.01 7.69
CA VAL A 83 -1.67 -4.76 8.27
C VAL A 83 -2.13 -6.14 8.77
N ARG A 84 -1.20 -7.09 8.86
CA ARG A 84 -1.46 -8.48 9.30
C ARG A 84 -2.60 -9.13 8.53
N VAL A 85 -2.71 -8.78 7.25
CA VAL A 85 -3.77 -9.23 6.35
C VAL A 85 -3.64 -10.73 6.09
N GLN A 86 -4.76 -11.44 6.07
CA GLN A 86 -4.80 -12.87 5.79
C GLN A 86 -5.55 -13.14 4.48
N GLU A 87 -5.33 -14.32 3.89
CA GLU A 87 -6.01 -14.73 2.66
C GLU A 87 -7.55 -14.64 2.77
N LYS A 88 -8.11 -14.94 3.93
CA LYS A 88 -9.56 -14.81 4.21
C LYS A 88 -10.10 -13.37 4.10
N ASP A 89 -9.22 -12.37 4.23
CA ASP A 89 -9.59 -10.95 4.18
C ASP A 89 -9.63 -10.42 2.73
N ALA A 90 -9.16 -11.20 1.76
CA ALA A 90 -9.04 -10.78 0.36
C ALA A 90 -10.37 -10.29 -0.23
N GLU A 91 -11.48 -10.98 0.06
CA GLU A 91 -12.81 -10.59 -0.44
C GLU A 91 -13.27 -9.25 0.14
N ARG A 92 -13.04 -9.01 1.44
CA ARG A 92 -13.37 -7.74 2.11
C ARG A 92 -12.57 -6.59 1.51
N ILE A 93 -11.27 -6.80 1.35
CA ILE A 93 -10.33 -5.82 0.80
C ILE A 93 -10.70 -5.49 -0.64
N TYR A 94 -10.95 -6.50 -1.47
CA TYR A 94 -11.39 -6.29 -2.86
C TYR A 94 -12.69 -5.48 -2.92
N LYS A 95 -13.72 -5.86 -2.15
CA LYS A 95 -15.00 -5.14 -2.12
C LYS A 95 -14.83 -3.69 -1.65
N ALA A 96 -14.01 -3.46 -0.63
CA ALA A 96 -13.73 -2.12 -0.14
C ALA A 96 -13.06 -1.25 -1.21
N ALA A 97 -12.05 -1.78 -1.90
CA ALA A 97 -11.36 -1.08 -2.97
C ALA A 97 -12.25 -0.85 -4.20
N ALA A 98 -13.09 -1.81 -4.57
CA ALA A 98 -13.99 -1.69 -5.72
C ALA A 98 -15.14 -0.71 -5.47
N SER A 99 -15.69 -0.65 -4.25
CA SER A 99 -16.78 0.26 -3.87
C SER A 99 -16.32 1.65 -3.46
N GLY A 100 -15.06 1.79 -3.03
CA GLY A 100 -14.56 3.03 -2.42
C GLY A 100 -14.91 3.20 -0.93
N ASP A 101 -15.57 2.23 -0.32
CA ASP A 101 -15.94 2.25 1.10
C ASP A 101 -15.01 1.37 1.93
N LEU A 102 -14.11 2.00 2.67
CA LEU A 102 -13.12 1.31 3.51
C LEU A 102 -13.65 0.93 4.90
N SER A 103 -14.92 1.20 5.22
CA SER A 103 -15.50 0.92 6.54
C SER A 103 -15.41 -0.57 6.92
N GLY A 104 -15.52 -1.47 5.93
CA GLY A 104 -15.46 -2.91 6.10
C GLY A 104 -14.07 -3.48 6.42
N VAL A 105 -13.01 -2.68 6.40
CA VAL A 105 -11.61 -3.11 6.62
C VAL A 105 -10.87 -2.29 7.69
N LYS A 106 -11.59 -1.44 8.44
CA LYS A 106 -11.00 -0.59 9.49
C LYS A 106 -10.30 -1.36 10.60
N ASP A 107 -10.73 -2.57 10.89
CA ASP A 107 -10.11 -3.46 11.87
C ASP A 107 -8.73 -3.98 11.44
N LEU A 108 -8.40 -3.87 10.15
CA LEU A 108 -7.10 -4.21 9.58
C LEU A 108 -6.18 -3.00 9.45
N GLU A 109 -6.68 -1.78 9.68
CA GLU A 109 -5.89 -0.57 9.51
C GLU A 109 -4.76 -0.48 10.54
N ILE A 110 -3.63 0.07 10.12
CA ILE A 110 -2.47 0.30 10.98
C ILE A 110 -2.87 1.13 12.21
N SER A 111 -2.33 0.77 13.38
CA SER A 111 -2.60 1.51 14.61
C SER A 111 -2.03 2.94 14.57
N ALA A 112 -2.59 3.85 15.36
CA ALA A 112 -2.11 5.22 15.46
C ALA A 112 -0.64 5.27 15.94
N ASP A 113 -0.27 4.41 16.89
CA ASP A 113 1.09 4.33 17.43
C ASP A 113 2.10 3.85 16.39
N ASP A 114 1.76 2.82 15.60
CA ASP A 114 2.61 2.32 14.53
C ASP A 114 2.75 3.34 13.38
N LYS A 115 1.68 4.07 13.10
CA LYS A 115 1.69 5.16 12.11
C LYS A 115 2.61 6.29 12.57
N GLU A 116 2.47 6.76 13.80
CA GLU A 116 3.33 7.78 14.40
C GLU A 116 4.81 7.34 14.42
N PHE A 117 5.06 6.07 14.78
CA PHE A 117 6.41 5.50 14.73
C PHE A 117 7.02 5.56 13.32
N LEU A 118 6.26 5.21 12.29
CA LEU A 118 6.71 5.26 10.91
C LEU A 118 6.97 6.70 10.43
N GLU A 119 6.10 7.64 10.81
CA GLU A 119 6.21 9.06 10.44
C GLU A 119 7.43 9.75 11.07
N LYS A 120 7.82 9.34 12.26
CA LYS A 120 9.03 9.84 12.94
C LYS A 120 10.35 9.35 12.31
N GLN A 121 10.29 8.37 11.40
CA GLN A 121 11.49 7.82 10.77
C GLN A 121 11.92 8.64 9.55
N THR A 122 13.19 9.01 9.48
CA THR A 122 13.80 9.51 8.25
C THR A 122 14.42 8.35 7.50
N ARG A 123 13.74 7.87 6.47
CA ARG A 123 14.21 6.75 5.65
C ARG A 123 15.16 7.24 4.57
N ILE A 124 16.41 6.80 4.58
CA ILE A 124 17.44 7.13 3.60
C ILE A 124 17.59 6.00 2.58
N ALA A 125 18.04 4.82 3.03
CA ALA A 125 18.23 3.66 2.15
C ALA A 125 16.90 3.08 1.63
N LEU A 126 15.85 3.15 2.44
CA LEU A 126 14.51 2.63 2.11
C LEU A 126 13.54 3.72 1.63
N ARG A 127 14.05 4.87 1.15
CA ARG A 127 13.19 6.03 0.83
C ARG A 127 12.11 5.74 -0.21
N HIS A 128 12.37 4.84 -1.16
CA HIS A 128 11.43 4.46 -2.22
C HIS A 128 10.60 3.21 -1.91
N CYS A 129 10.94 2.47 -0.84
CA CYS A 129 10.18 1.29 -0.43
C CYS A 129 8.79 1.70 0.06
N GLY A 130 7.77 1.04 -0.45
CA GLY A 130 6.37 1.40 -0.23
C GLY A 130 5.82 2.45 -1.20
N LEU A 131 6.64 2.96 -2.13
CA LEU A 131 6.24 4.02 -3.07
C LEU A 131 6.26 3.58 -4.52
N ILE A 132 7.18 2.69 -4.89
CA ILE A 132 7.36 2.21 -6.26
C ILE A 132 7.32 0.70 -6.32
N ASP A 133 7.08 0.17 -7.52
CA ASP A 133 7.30 -1.24 -7.84
C ASP A 133 8.81 -1.49 -7.95
N PRO A 134 9.41 -2.37 -7.14
CA PRO A 134 10.85 -2.65 -7.17
C PRO A 134 11.28 -3.46 -8.40
N GLU A 135 10.35 -4.03 -9.17
CA GLU A 135 10.61 -4.80 -10.37
C GLU A 135 10.45 -3.95 -11.66
N ASP A 136 9.99 -2.68 -11.52
CA ASP A 136 9.79 -1.74 -12.63
C ASP A 136 10.90 -0.68 -12.68
N ILE A 137 11.77 -0.78 -13.69
CA ILE A 137 12.86 0.19 -13.90
C ILE A 137 12.33 1.60 -14.23
N ALA A 138 11.20 1.70 -14.94
CA ALA A 138 10.63 2.99 -15.29
C ALA A 138 10.07 3.71 -14.05
N ALA A 139 9.50 2.97 -13.10
CA ALA A 139 9.06 3.51 -11.81
C ALA A 139 10.25 4.05 -10.99
N TYR A 140 11.41 3.37 -11.05
CA TYR A 140 12.64 3.83 -10.39
C TYR A 140 13.20 5.09 -11.04
N GLU A 141 13.29 5.11 -12.37
CA GLU A 141 13.75 6.28 -13.14
C GLU A 141 12.89 7.52 -12.91
N ALA A 142 11.58 7.33 -12.75
CA ALA A 142 10.63 8.43 -12.51
C ALA A 142 10.81 9.13 -11.15
N VAL A 143 11.39 8.47 -10.15
CA VAL A 143 11.53 9.04 -8.79
C VAL A 143 12.94 9.49 -8.45
N ASP A 144 13.98 9.16 -9.18
CA ASP A 144 15.36 9.64 -8.95
C ASP A 144 16.42 8.73 -9.60
N GLY A 145 16.01 7.78 -10.41
CA GLY A 145 16.87 6.67 -10.84
C GLY A 145 17.87 6.97 -11.97
N SER A 146 17.82 8.16 -12.53
CA SER A 146 18.74 8.53 -13.60
C SER A 146 19.52 9.79 -13.24
N ALA A 147 20.68 9.63 -12.69
CA ALA A 147 21.71 10.66 -12.70
C ALA A 147 22.75 10.32 -13.77
#